data_56ab0a1867ef35877a380e7ab30a39fd
#
_entry.id   56ab0a1867ef35877a380e7ab30a39fd
#
_cell.length_a   1.000
_cell.length_b   1.000
_cell.length_c   1.000
_cell.angle_alpha   90.00
_cell.angle_beta   90.00
_cell.angle_gamma   90.00
#
_symmetry.space_group_name_H-M   'P 1'
#
loop_
_entity.id
_entity.type
_entity.pdbx_description
1 polymer ?
#
loop_
_entity_poly.entity_id
_entity_poly.type
_entity_poly.pdbx_seq_one_letter_code
_entity_poly.pdbx_strand_id
1 'polypeptide(L)'
;MADIKPIGKALFLREEELRRGIELMFFAYRDFTGEADSLLAEQNMGRAHHRAIYFIGRNPGITVSELLAILKITKQSLSRVLSALVETGHVVQKTGPEDRRQRLLYLTELGSGLEAQLTALQGRRFAKAYRDAGMNAVEGFQKVLEGLLDSDTRRQIEVPARDRASREQG
;
A
#
# COMPACT_ATOMS: atom_id res chain seq x y z
N MET A 1 -20.40 13.37 24.53
CA MET A 1 -19.55 12.54 25.39
C MET A 1 -20.19 11.15 25.41
N ALA A 2 -19.67 10.23 24.63
CA ALA A 2 -20.20 8.88 24.61
C ALA A 2 -19.72 8.17 25.88
N ASP A 3 -20.66 7.75 26.75
CA ASP A 3 -20.40 6.90 27.88
C ASP A 3 -19.77 5.59 27.39
N ILE A 4 -18.46 5.50 27.53
CA ILE A 4 -17.75 4.22 27.40
C ILE A 4 -18.10 3.47 28.71
N LYS A 5 -19.17 2.66 28.67
CA LYS A 5 -19.40 1.66 29.70
C LYS A 5 -18.11 0.86 29.91
N PRO A 6 -17.68 0.61 31.14
CA PRO A 6 -16.53 -0.23 31.41
C PRO A 6 -16.79 -1.62 30.83
N ILE A 7 -16.28 -1.88 29.62
CA ILE A 7 -16.24 -3.20 29.01
C ILE A 7 -15.37 -4.02 29.94
N GLY A 8 -15.98 -4.99 30.61
CA GLY A 8 -15.38 -5.73 31.71
C GLY A 8 -13.97 -6.22 31.37
N LYS A 9 -13.06 -5.94 32.27
CA LYS A 9 -11.75 -6.49 32.67
C LYS A 9 -10.97 -7.40 31.68
N ALA A 10 -11.21 -7.33 30.35
CA ALA A 10 -10.34 -7.99 29.40
C ALA A 10 -8.99 -7.25 29.41
N LEU A 11 -7.91 -7.92 29.81
CA LEU A 11 -6.57 -7.34 30.00
C LEU A 11 -6.10 -6.58 28.78
N PHE A 12 -6.41 -7.08 27.58
CA PHE A 12 -6.01 -6.49 26.30
C PHE A 12 -6.77 -5.21 25.92
N LEU A 13 -7.84 -4.87 26.64
CA LEU A 13 -8.61 -3.62 26.43
C LEU A 13 -8.28 -2.54 27.49
N ARG A 14 -7.28 -2.76 28.31
CA ARG A 14 -6.79 -1.73 29.22
C ARG A 14 -6.14 -0.60 28.44
N GLU A 15 -6.23 0.62 28.93
CA GLU A 15 -5.68 1.81 28.27
C GLU A 15 -4.20 1.63 27.89
N GLU A 16 -3.38 1.09 28.77
CA GLU A 16 -1.96 0.83 28.50
C GLU A 16 -1.75 -0.15 27.35
N GLU A 17 -2.57 -1.20 27.22
CA GLU A 17 -2.48 -2.15 26.12
C GLU A 17 -2.92 -1.53 24.79
N LEU A 18 -3.92 -0.65 24.82
CA LEU A 18 -4.33 0.10 23.62
C LEU A 18 -3.25 1.10 23.19
N ARG A 19 -2.65 1.83 24.13
CA ARG A 19 -1.52 2.72 23.87
C ARG A 19 -0.33 1.95 23.29
N ARG A 20 -0.01 0.80 23.85
CA ARG A 20 1.04 -0.09 23.34
C ARG A 20 0.77 -0.50 21.90
N GLY A 21 -0.48 -0.84 21.55
CA GLY A 21 -0.86 -1.16 20.16
C GLY A 21 -0.64 0.01 19.20
N ILE A 22 -1.00 1.22 19.61
CA ILE A 22 -0.79 2.46 18.85
C ILE A 22 0.72 2.71 18.63
N GLU A 23 1.52 2.61 19.68
CA GLU A 23 2.96 2.83 19.62
C GLU A 23 3.67 1.77 18.75
N LEU A 24 3.30 0.50 18.89
CA LEU A 24 3.83 -0.58 18.06
C LEU A 24 3.52 -0.37 16.58
N MET A 25 2.31 0.08 16.24
CA MET A 25 1.93 0.43 14.87
C MET A 25 2.83 1.54 14.33
N PHE A 26 3.04 2.61 15.09
CA PHE A 26 3.89 3.73 14.70
C PHE A 26 5.34 3.30 14.45
N PHE A 27 5.95 2.63 15.43
CA PHE A 27 7.36 2.24 15.34
C PHE A 27 7.59 1.13 14.31
N ALA A 28 6.70 0.14 14.25
CA ALA A 28 6.79 -0.92 13.25
C ALA A 28 6.69 -0.38 11.82
N TYR A 29 5.78 0.55 11.58
CA TYR A 29 5.65 1.20 10.27
C TYR A 29 6.87 2.05 9.92
N ARG A 30 7.41 2.80 10.87
CA ARG A 30 8.64 3.58 10.68
C ARG A 30 9.81 2.69 10.28
N ASP A 31 10.03 1.60 11.00
CA ASP A 31 11.14 0.70 10.75
C ASP A 31 10.91 -0.14 9.49
N PHE A 32 9.66 -0.51 9.21
CA PHE A 32 9.26 -1.21 8.00
C PHE A 32 9.51 -0.40 6.73
N THR A 33 9.32 0.92 6.78
CA THR A 33 9.52 1.80 5.61
C THR A 33 10.96 2.29 5.47
N GLY A 34 11.75 2.26 6.53
CA GLY A 34 13.06 2.92 6.58
C GLY A 34 14.07 2.44 5.54
N GLU A 35 14.20 1.12 5.33
CA GLU A 35 15.13 0.58 4.33
C GLU A 35 14.71 0.96 2.89
N ALA A 36 13.42 0.86 2.60
CA ALA A 36 12.87 1.24 1.31
C ALA A 36 13.01 2.75 1.06
N ASP A 37 12.76 3.58 2.08
CA ASP A 37 12.95 5.03 2.00
C ASP A 37 14.41 5.40 1.67
N SER A 38 15.38 4.69 2.27
CA SER A 38 16.81 4.92 2.01
C SER A 38 17.19 4.60 0.57
N LEU A 39 16.71 3.47 0.04
CA LEU A 39 16.94 3.09 -1.35
C LEU A 39 16.32 4.10 -2.35
N LEU A 40 15.13 4.57 -2.03
CA LEU A 40 14.43 5.57 -2.85
C LEU A 40 15.10 6.94 -2.82
N ALA A 41 15.63 7.34 -1.67
CA ALA A 41 16.33 8.62 -1.51
C ALA A 41 17.57 8.73 -2.43
N GLU A 42 18.26 7.62 -2.70
CA GLU A 42 19.37 7.56 -3.65
C GLU A 42 18.96 7.93 -5.08
N GLN A 43 17.68 7.76 -5.41
CA GLN A 43 17.09 8.08 -6.71
C GLN A 43 16.24 9.36 -6.68
N ASN A 44 16.35 10.18 -5.64
CA ASN A 44 15.50 11.36 -5.41
C ASN A 44 13.99 11.04 -5.36
N MET A 45 13.64 9.87 -4.89
CA MET A 45 12.26 9.41 -4.72
C MET A 45 11.90 9.31 -3.24
N GLY A 46 10.59 9.29 -2.96
CA GLY A 46 10.05 9.15 -1.62
C GLY A 46 8.88 8.17 -1.55
N ARG A 47 8.22 8.13 -0.41
CA ARG A 47 7.11 7.18 -0.13
C ARG A 47 5.97 7.25 -1.12
N ALA A 48 5.64 8.43 -1.64
CA ALA A 48 4.58 8.57 -2.63
C ALA A 48 4.95 7.88 -3.96
N HIS A 49 6.22 7.95 -4.37
CA HIS A 49 6.73 7.22 -5.52
C HIS A 49 6.68 5.70 -5.28
N HIS A 50 7.10 5.25 -4.10
CA HIS A 50 7.03 3.83 -3.73
C HIS A 50 5.61 3.28 -3.81
N ARG A 51 4.65 3.99 -3.20
CA ARG A 51 3.24 3.58 -3.21
C ARG A 51 2.67 3.54 -4.62
N ALA A 52 2.99 4.52 -5.46
CA ALA A 52 2.55 4.54 -6.86
C ALA A 52 3.13 3.35 -7.62
N ILE A 53 4.43 3.09 -7.54
CA ILE A 53 5.10 1.95 -8.18
C ILE A 53 4.47 0.63 -7.72
N TYR A 54 4.28 0.45 -6.43
CA TYR A 54 3.69 -0.76 -5.85
C TYR A 54 2.29 -1.04 -6.41
N PHE A 55 1.39 -0.06 -6.36
CA PHE A 55 0.01 -0.27 -6.79
C PHE A 55 -0.15 -0.35 -8.31
N ILE A 56 0.69 0.33 -9.09
CA ILE A 56 0.74 0.15 -10.54
C ILE A 56 1.22 -1.27 -10.88
N GLY A 57 2.26 -1.75 -10.21
CA GLY A 57 2.75 -3.12 -10.38
C GLY A 57 1.74 -4.20 -10.01
N ARG A 58 0.97 -3.98 -8.95
CA ARG A 58 -0.12 -4.88 -8.52
C ARG A 58 -1.35 -4.82 -9.42
N ASN A 59 -1.55 -3.73 -10.14
CA ASN A 59 -2.72 -3.48 -10.98
C ASN A 59 -2.28 -2.89 -12.33
N PRO A 60 -1.63 -3.66 -13.22
CA PRO A 60 -1.25 -3.18 -14.54
C PRO A 60 -2.48 -2.64 -15.29
N GLY A 61 -2.34 -1.48 -15.93
CA GLY A 61 -3.47 -0.81 -16.58
C GLY A 61 -4.35 0.02 -15.65
N ILE A 62 -3.98 0.18 -14.38
CA ILE A 62 -4.72 1.04 -13.44
C ILE A 62 -4.80 2.46 -13.98
N THR A 63 -5.99 3.07 -13.88
CA THR A 63 -6.17 4.48 -14.26
C THR A 63 -5.60 5.42 -13.18
N VAL A 64 -5.31 6.66 -13.59
CA VAL A 64 -4.88 7.70 -12.65
C VAL A 64 -5.94 7.94 -11.56
N SER A 65 -7.22 7.90 -11.92
CA SER A 65 -8.33 8.08 -10.96
C SER A 65 -8.42 6.95 -9.95
N GLU A 66 -8.24 5.70 -10.37
CA GLU A 66 -8.21 4.53 -9.47
C GLU A 66 -7.00 4.58 -8.54
N LEU A 67 -5.83 4.93 -9.05
CA LEU A 67 -4.63 5.09 -8.24
C LEU A 67 -4.80 6.21 -7.20
N LEU A 68 -5.40 7.34 -7.60
CA LEU A 68 -5.71 8.45 -6.69
C LEU A 68 -6.65 8.01 -5.56
N ALA A 69 -7.67 7.22 -5.89
CA ALA A 69 -8.61 6.68 -4.89
C ALA A 69 -7.90 5.74 -3.87
N ILE A 70 -6.94 4.96 -4.32
CA ILE A 70 -6.15 4.09 -3.42
C ILE A 70 -5.23 4.93 -2.52
N LEU A 71 -4.47 5.86 -3.10
CA LEU A 71 -3.44 6.60 -2.36
C LEU A 71 -4.00 7.69 -1.45
N LYS A 72 -5.21 8.18 -1.71
CA LYS A 72 -5.88 9.26 -0.96
C LYS A 72 -4.99 10.50 -0.76
N ILE A 73 -4.23 10.86 -1.79
CA ILE A 73 -3.43 12.08 -1.86
C ILE A 73 -4.08 13.10 -2.79
N THR A 74 -3.56 14.31 -2.87
CA THR A 74 -4.08 15.32 -3.80
C THR A 74 -3.74 14.97 -5.25
N LYS A 75 -4.60 15.38 -6.20
CA LYS A 75 -4.32 15.23 -7.64
C LYS A 75 -2.99 15.86 -8.04
N GLN A 76 -2.66 17.01 -7.45
CA GLN A 76 -1.40 17.72 -7.71
C GLN A 76 -0.19 16.89 -7.25
N SER A 77 -0.24 16.30 -6.05
CA SER A 77 0.82 15.43 -5.54
C SER A 77 1.00 14.20 -6.41
N LEU A 78 -0.09 13.54 -6.82
CA LEU A 78 -0.02 12.38 -7.70
C LEU A 78 0.52 12.74 -9.08
N SER A 79 0.10 13.88 -9.64
CA SER A 79 0.60 14.37 -10.93
C SER A 79 2.11 14.55 -10.92
N ARG A 80 2.67 15.14 -9.87
CA ARG A 80 4.13 15.32 -9.70
C ARG A 80 4.86 13.98 -9.61
N VAL A 81 4.33 13.05 -8.83
CA VAL A 81 4.87 11.70 -8.67
C VAL A 81 4.89 10.97 -10.01
N LEU A 82 3.77 10.97 -10.74
CA LEU A 82 3.67 10.29 -12.02
C LEU A 82 4.56 10.93 -13.08
N SER A 83 4.64 12.26 -13.13
CA SER A 83 5.56 12.95 -14.05
C SER A 83 7.00 12.52 -13.81
N ALA A 84 7.44 12.50 -12.55
CA ALA A 84 8.80 12.07 -12.20
C ALA A 84 9.05 10.60 -12.59
N LEU A 85 8.08 9.70 -12.34
CA LEU A 85 8.21 8.29 -12.69
C LEU A 85 8.22 8.02 -14.21
N VAL A 86 7.49 8.83 -14.97
CA VAL A 86 7.51 8.77 -16.46
C VAL A 86 8.82 9.33 -16.98
N GLU A 87 9.27 10.47 -16.50
CA GLU A 87 10.54 11.11 -16.89
C GLU A 87 11.75 10.20 -16.61
N THR A 88 11.76 9.53 -15.49
CA THR A 88 12.82 8.59 -15.10
C THR A 88 12.68 7.19 -15.74
N GLY A 89 11.63 6.97 -16.53
CA GLY A 89 11.42 5.72 -17.27
C GLY A 89 10.92 4.54 -16.44
N HIS A 90 10.40 4.76 -15.21
CA HIS A 90 9.84 3.69 -14.37
C HIS A 90 8.39 3.35 -14.71
N VAL A 91 7.64 4.32 -15.22
CA VAL A 91 6.22 4.18 -15.57
C VAL A 91 5.99 4.64 -17.00
N VAL A 92 5.12 3.94 -17.71
CA VAL A 92 4.60 4.34 -19.03
C VAL A 92 3.09 4.56 -18.92
N GLN A 93 2.61 5.61 -19.58
CA GLN A 93 1.19 5.92 -19.70
C GLN A 93 0.71 5.54 -21.11
N LYS A 94 -0.40 4.80 -21.16
CA LYS A 94 -1.09 4.49 -22.42
C LYS A 94 -2.47 5.12 -22.43
N THR A 95 -2.95 5.47 -23.61
CA THR A 95 -4.34 5.95 -23.77
C THR A 95 -5.30 4.76 -23.66
N GLY A 96 -6.41 4.94 -22.93
CA GLY A 96 -7.44 3.91 -22.83
C GLY A 96 -8.07 3.60 -24.20
N PRO A 97 -8.38 2.32 -24.49
CA PRO A 97 -8.94 1.91 -25.78
C PRO A 97 -10.37 2.42 -26.01
N GLU A 98 -11.18 2.47 -24.96
CA GLU A 98 -12.58 2.90 -25.04
C GLU A 98 -12.76 4.40 -24.79
N ASP A 99 -12.00 4.96 -23.84
CA ASP A 99 -12.00 6.38 -23.52
C ASP A 99 -10.59 6.95 -23.62
N ARG A 100 -10.36 7.76 -24.66
CA ARG A 100 -9.07 8.42 -24.94
C ARG A 100 -8.66 9.44 -23.86
N ARG A 101 -9.56 9.81 -22.94
CA ARG A 101 -9.25 10.68 -21.81
C ARG A 101 -8.61 9.91 -20.67
N GLN A 102 -8.81 8.60 -20.60
CA GLN A 102 -8.19 7.75 -19.59
C GLN A 102 -6.71 7.56 -19.90
N ARG A 103 -5.90 7.61 -18.85
CA ARG A 103 -4.50 7.23 -18.86
C ARG A 103 -4.33 5.96 -18.06
N LEU A 104 -3.90 4.90 -18.74
CA LEU A 104 -3.60 3.61 -18.14
C LEU A 104 -2.13 3.56 -17.80
N LEU A 105 -1.82 3.12 -16.59
CA LEU A 105 -0.49 3.12 -16.03
C LEU A 105 0.10 1.72 -16.01
N TYR A 106 1.35 1.60 -16.43
CA TYR A 106 2.10 0.35 -16.44
C TYR A 106 3.52 0.62 -15.95
N LEU A 107 4.10 -0.35 -15.23
CA LEU A 107 5.54 -0.33 -14.96
C LEU A 107 6.30 -0.72 -16.23
N THR A 108 7.43 -0.06 -16.43
CA THR A 108 8.44 -0.52 -17.38
C THR A 108 9.26 -1.66 -16.76
N GLU A 109 10.19 -2.24 -17.50
CA GLU A 109 11.14 -3.20 -16.95
C GLU A 109 11.96 -2.59 -15.80
N LEU A 110 12.39 -1.32 -15.94
CA LEU A 110 13.08 -0.58 -14.90
C LEU A 110 12.19 -0.39 -13.66
N GLY A 111 10.93 0.00 -13.85
CA GLY A 111 9.97 0.17 -12.78
C GLY A 111 9.66 -1.14 -12.06
N SER A 112 9.49 -2.23 -12.79
CA SER A 112 9.29 -3.57 -12.24
C SER A 112 10.49 -4.07 -11.45
N GLY A 113 11.70 -3.78 -11.90
CA GLY A 113 12.92 -4.09 -11.18
C GLY A 113 13.02 -3.34 -9.84
N LEU A 114 12.71 -2.05 -9.82
CA LEU A 114 12.67 -1.27 -8.59
C LEU A 114 11.57 -1.76 -7.64
N GLU A 115 10.37 -2.01 -8.14
CA GLU A 115 9.27 -2.57 -7.35
C GLU A 115 9.67 -3.89 -6.68
N ALA A 116 10.28 -4.80 -7.43
CA ALA A 116 10.73 -6.10 -6.91
C ALA A 116 11.79 -5.93 -5.80
N GLN A 117 12.73 -5.00 -5.93
CA GLN A 117 13.72 -4.71 -4.89
C GLN A 117 13.06 -4.18 -3.61
N LEU A 118 12.15 -3.19 -3.73
CA LEU A 118 11.45 -2.60 -2.60
C LEU A 118 10.58 -3.65 -1.88
N THR A 119 9.83 -4.44 -2.63
CA THR A 119 8.99 -5.51 -2.09
C THR A 119 9.84 -6.60 -1.43
N ALA A 120 11.00 -6.94 -1.97
CA ALA A 120 11.91 -7.91 -1.34
C ALA A 120 12.47 -7.40 0.00
N LEU A 121 12.81 -6.12 0.12
CA LEU A 121 13.25 -5.52 1.38
C LEU A 121 12.17 -5.66 2.45
N GLN A 122 10.96 -5.24 2.15
CA GLN A 122 9.82 -5.28 3.07
C GLN A 122 9.38 -6.72 3.35
N GLY A 123 9.36 -7.58 2.33
CA GLY A 123 8.98 -8.98 2.43
C GLY A 123 9.90 -9.79 3.35
N ARG A 124 11.22 -9.55 3.33
CA ARG A 124 12.15 -10.20 4.26
C ARG A 124 11.85 -9.88 5.72
N ARG A 125 11.51 -8.62 6.02
CA ARG A 125 11.14 -8.19 7.38
C ARG A 125 9.85 -8.87 7.84
N PHE A 126 8.83 -8.89 7.00
CA PHE A 126 7.58 -9.62 7.28
C PHE A 126 7.81 -11.13 7.46
N ALA A 127 8.56 -11.74 6.53
CA ALA A 127 8.82 -13.18 6.58
C ALA A 127 9.56 -13.59 7.85
N LYS A 128 10.52 -12.78 8.31
CA LYS A 128 11.19 -13.02 9.59
C LYS A 128 10.19 -12.93 10.75
N ALA A 129 9.44 -11.84 10.84
CA ALA A 129 8.48 -11.63 11.91
C ALA A 129 7.39 -12.72 11.94
N TYR A 130 6.89 -13.14 10.77
CA TYR A 130 5.90 -14.20 10.66
C TYR A 130 6.42 -15.56 11.10
N ARG A 131 7.66 -15.92 10.73
CA ARG A 131 8.28 -17.16 11.21
C ARG A 131 8.48 -17.17 12.73
N ASP A 132 8.92 -16.04 13.28
CA ASP A 132 9.17 -15.92 14.72
C ASP A 132 7.88 -15.98 15.54
N ALA A 133 6.79 -15.42 15.02
CA ALA A 133 5.50 -15.34 15.70
C ALA A 133 4.60 -16.60 15.52
N GLY A 134 4.72 -17.29 14.39
CA GLY A 134 3.92 -18.46 14.06
C GLY A 134 2.54 -18.14 13.43
N MET A 135 1.92 -19.16 12.85
CA MET A 135 0.72 -19.03 12.01
C MET A 135 -0.48 -18.38 12.73
N ASN A 136 -0.77 -18.81 13.97
CA ASN A 136 -1.90 -18.25 14.72
C ASN A 136 -1.74 -16.74 14.99
N ALA A 137 -0.51 -16.30 15.27
CA ALA A 137 -0.22 -14.89 15.47
C ALA A 137 -0.36 -14.09 14.16
N VAL A 138 0.03 -14.66 13.04
CA VAL A 138 -0.14 -14.04 11.71
C VAL A 138 -1.62 -13.84 11.38
N GLU A 139 -2.45 -14.86 11.58
CA GLU A 139 -3.91 -14.77 11.39
C GLU A 139 -4.53 -13.71 12.31
N GLY A 140 -4.11 -13.69 13.58
CA GLY A 140 -4.55 -12.70 14.54
C GLY A 140 -4.15 -11.27 14.16
N PHE A 141 -2.93 -11.09 13.70
CA PHE A 141 -2.40 -9.82 13.21
C PHE A 141 -3.21 -9.30 12.00
N GLN A 142 -3.49 -10.14 11.02
CA GLN A 142 -4.30 -9.79 9.87
C GLN A 142 -5.70 -9.36 10.28
N LYS A 143 -6.36 -10.12 11.16
CA LYS A 143 -7.70 -9.77 11.70
C LYS A 143 -7.71 -8.41 12.42
N VAL A 144 -6.67 -8.12 13.20
CA VAL A 144 -6.55 -6.82 13.88
C VAL A 144 -6.38 -5.70 12.87
N LEU A 145 -5.50 -5.85 11.88
CA LEU A 145 -5.31 -4.84 10.83
C LEU A 145 -6.58 -4.60 10.03
N GLU A 146 -7.27 -5.68 9.62
CA GLU A 146 -8.56 -5.58 8.92
C GLU A 146 -9.61 -4.84 9.77
N GLY A 147 -9.61 -5.06 11.09
CA GLY A 147 -10.48 -4.37 12.04
C GLY A 147 -10.22 -2.87 12.16
N LEU A 148 -9.01 -2.41 11.83
CA LEU A 148 -8.64 -0.99 11.83
C LEU A 148 -9.02 -0.27 10.53
N LEU A 149 -9.39 -1.01 9.48
CA LEU A 149 -9.74 -0.41 8.19
C LEU A 149 -11.13 0.20 8.21
N ASP A 150 -11.26 1.37 7.57
CA ASP A 150 -12.57 1.93 7.24
C ASP A 150 -13.32 1.01 6.26
N SER A 151 -14.64 1.08 6.26
CA SER A 151 -15.50 0.25 5.40
C SER A 151 -15.17 0.39 3.91
N ASP A 152 -14.85 1.59 3.45
CA ASP A 152 -14.48 1.86 2.06
C ASP A 152 -13.14 1.23 1.67
N THR A 153 -12.16 1.33 2.55
CA THR A 153 -10.83 0.72 2.35
C THR A 153 -10.92 -0.81 2.35
N ARG A 154 -11.74 -1.38 3.24
CA ARG A 154 -11.98 -2.82 3.29
C ARG A 154 -12.53 -3.34 1.97
N ARG A 155 -13.52 -2.66 1.39
CA ARG A 155 -14.07 -2.99 0.07
C ARG A 155 -13.04 -2.94 -1.05
N GLN A 156 -12.09 -2.00 -0.99
CA GLN A 156 -11.02 -1.91 -2.01
C GLN A 156 -10.07 -3.11 -1.98
N ILE A 157 -9.83 -3.69 -0.80
CA ILE A 157 -8.93 -4.85 -0.63
C ILE A 157 -9.61 -6.15 -1.04
N GLU A 158 -10.92 -6.27 -0.79
CA GLU A 158 -11.71 -7.47 -1.09
C GLU A 158 -11.93 -7.68 -2.60
N VAL A 159 -11.78 -6.64 -3.44
CA VAL A 159 -11.87 -6.78 -4.90
C VAL A 159 -10.52 -7.31 -5.44
N PRO A 160 -10.44 -8.58 -5.88
CA PRO A 160 -9.19 -9.14 -6.36
C PRO A 160 -8.65 -8.36 -7.56
N ALA A 161 -7.35 -8.14 -7.60
CA ALA A 161 -6.66 -7.55 -8.75
C ALA A 161 -6.92 -8.32 -10.08
N ARG A 162 -7.37 -9.58 -9.98
CA ARG A 162 -7.70 -10.45 -11.12
C ARG A 162 -8.93 -10.01 -11.93
N ASP A 163 -9.91 -9.37 -11.30
CA ASP A 163 -11.12 -8.91 -12.01
C ASP A 163 -10.87 -7.66 -12.87
N ARG A 164 -9.75 -6.97 -12.66
CA ARG A 164 -9.36 -5.83 -13.48
C ARG A 164 -8.67 -6.25 -14.79
N ALA A 165 -7.92 -7.34 -14.78
CA ALA A 165 -7.28 -7.90 -15.98
C ALA A 165 -8.29 -8.51 -16.97
N SER A 166 -9.47 -8.91 -16.49
CA SER A 166 -10.54 -9.48 -17.34
C SER A 166 -11.27 -8.43 -18.18
N ARG A 167 -11.12 -7.15 -17.85
CA ARG A 167 -11.71 -6.04 -18.63
C ARG A 167 -10.87 -5.64 -19.84
N GLU A 168 -9.63 -6.17 -19.97
CA GLU A 168 -8.75 -5.89 -21.10
C GLU A 168 -8.89 -6.90 -22.26
N GLN A 169 -9.71 -7.96 -22.09
CA GLN A 169 -9.90 -9.04 -23.10
C GLN A 169 -11.34 -9.15 -23.63
N GLY A 170 -12.19 -8.15 -23.37
CA GLY A 170 -13.57 -8.10 -23.87
C GLY A 170 -13.80 -7.02 -24.90
#